data_f28205056c5c22cb8d6e8c56e137d06c
#
_entry.id   f28205056c5c22cb8d6e8c56e137d06c
#
_cell.length_a   1.000
_cell.length_b   1.000
_cell.length_c   1.000
_cell.angle_alpha   90.00
_cell.angle_beta   90.00
_cell.angle_gamma   90.00
#
_symmetry.space_group_name_H-M   'P 1'
#
loop_
_entity.id
_entity.type
_entity.pdbx_description
1 polymer ?
#
loop_
_entity_poly.entity_id
_entity_poly.type
_entity_poly.pdbx_seq_one_letter_code
_entity_poly.pdbx_strand_id
1 'polypeptide(L)'
;MTSDPGTRSRPKPLDVLEALGPVAMQLDRPGLVRALAPLAASLRHPLPAAERLVLAEAVMAFCRRLYGSGRSAEALALGQALLDHAVEARDPVLERRAAGVCGLLAADSVDVVGGLEYHLRALRLAQAEGSATGLAGVWNNIGHALSVTGNYGLAARGFRRALAVVAEEPPPVHVRFTACLNLANAHYHLGDPEAGLRHAEAALREAVPAWAEEAPHAAVLLRRNLVWLLIALGRVEEARPHVEAIAALARSTPATRTQVAAAMATASFEIAQGQADIALTRLEDALARARTVPGSLRDALACIARAEEAAGYPERAMLRLQELSDHVYRDAIDRARGHVELMGLFDAAASGLDPIQEQARARLAPRLRPPGEPEDWKTYQRLGVAAVLRMDGTGWHGIRVGALSKALALARGLPPLQSLEVGLAAELHDIGLASVPEAILAKKGVLTEVERALVERHTEAGAEILRDDGHPRILLARDIARYHHARWDGAGYPERVGGRFIPLPARICAVADAYDSMVCGLDAGPAMTMDEALGELRRGAGNHFDPELVDAFASMIRDETADLGLDTATIAGLESFQELVTSLHDDRGFI
;
A
#
# COMPACT_ATOMS: atom_id res chain seq x y z
N MET A 1 -38.64 -51.44 -21.28
CA MET A 1 -37.98 -50.78 -20.12
C MET A 1 -36.58 -50.39 -20.53
N THR A 2 -36.43 -49.19 -21.06
CA THR A 2 -35.15 -48.65 -21.50
C THR A 2 -34.71 -47.66 -20.41
N SER A 3 -33.66 -48.04 -19.66
CA SER A 3 -33.02 -47.20 -18.66
C SER A 3 -32.31 -46.05 -19.35
N ASP A 4 -32.72 -44.82 -18.94
CA ASP A 4 -32.11 -43.56 -19.32
C ASP A 4 -30.68 -43.46 -18.78
N PRO A 5 -29.63 -43.23 -19.61
CA PRO A 5 -28.25 -43.15 -19.14
C PRO A 5 -27.81 -41.72 -18.73
N GLY A 6 -28.74 -40.86 -18.30
CA GLY A 6 -28.52 -39.39 -18.22
C GLY A 6 -28.32 -38.74 -16.83
N THR A 7 -28.39 -39.45 -15.71
CA THR A 7 -28.21 -38.85 -14.38
C THR A 7 -26.98 -39.36 -13.66
N ARG A 8 -25.77 -39.02 -14.13
CA ARG A 8 -24.63 -39.00 -13.24
C ARG A 8 -24.88 -37.87 -12.22
N SER A 9 -25.18 -38.21 -10.97
CA SER A 9 -25.30 -37.25 -9.87
C SER A 9 -24.01 -36.39 -9.86
N ARG A 10 -24.16 -35.08 -9.98
CA ARG A 10 -23.02 -34.16 -9.89
C ARG A 10 -22.36 -34.40 -8.53
N PRO A 11 -21.02 -34.47 -8.44
CA PRO A 11 -20.34 -34.64 -7.17
C PRO A 11 -20.71 -33.46 -6.25
N LYS A 12 -21.00 -33.75 -4.96
CA LYS A 12 -21.27 -32.69 -4.00
C LYS A 12 -20.04 -31.78 -3.88
N PRO A 13 -20.21 -30.47 -3.72
CA PRO A 13 -19.09 -29.52 -3.62
C PRO A 13 -18.07 -29.90 -2.52
N LEU A 14 -18.55 -30.47 -1.42
CA LEU A 14 -17.71 -30.90 -0.32
C LEU A 14 -16.81 -32.08 -0.72
N ASP A 15 -17.35 -33.06 -1.44
CA ASP A 15 -16.62 -34.25 -1.92
C ASP A 15 -15.48 -33.83 -2.89
N VAL A 16 -15.73 -32.77 -3.69
CA VAL A 16 -14.72 -32.19 -4.60
C VAL A 16 -13.58 -31.55 -3.80
N LEU A 17 -13.90 -30.79 -2.73
CA LEU A 17 -12.88 -30.17 -1.88
C LEU A 17 -12.05 -31.20 -1.10
N GLU A 18 -12.69 -32.24 -0.57
CA GLU A 18 -12.01 -33.32 0.13
C GLU A 18 -11.06 -34.09 -0.80
N ALA A 19 -11.51 -34.39 -2.02
CA ALA A 19 -10.66 -35.05 -3.02
C ALA A 19 -9.50 -34.17 -3.51
N LEU A 20 -9.70 -32.85 -3.62
CA LEU A 20 -8.67 -31.91 -4.05
C LEU A 20 -7.65 -31.60 -2.95
N GLY A 21 -8.04 -31.66 -1.69
CA GLY A 21 -7.21 -31.24 -0.56
C GLY A 21 -5.79 -31.80 -0.56
N PRO A 22 -5.59 -33.12 -0.74
CA PRO A 22 -4.28 -33.74 -0.75
C PRO A 22 -3.41 -33.44 -1.99
N VAL A 23 -4.04 -33.21 -3.15
CA VAL A 23 -3.32 -33.10 -4.45
C VAL A 23 -3.20 -31.68 -4.97
N ALA A 24 -4.01 -30.76 -4.46
CA ALA A 24 -4.08 -29.37 -4.97
C ALA A 24 -2.71 -28.68 -4.98
N MET A 25 -1.87 -28.94 -3.98
CA MET A 25 -0.55 -28.31 -3.86
C MET A 25 0.49 -28.89 -4.82
N GLN A 26 0.23 -30.04 -5.43
CA GLN A 26 1.11 -30.70 -6.39
C GLN A 26 0.76 -30.37 -7.84
N LEU A 27 -0.45 -29.82 -8.08
CA LEU A 27 -0.90 -29.44 -9.42
C LEU A 27 -0.20 -28.17 -9.90
N ASP A 28 0.14 -28.12 -11.18
CA ASP A 28 0.50 -26.87 -11.83
C ASP A 28 -0.71 -25.91 -11.87
N ARG A 29 -0.47 -24.64 -12.22
CA ARG A 29 -1.53 -23.62 -12.22
C ARG A 29 -2.73 -23.98 -13.12
N PRO A 30 -2.52 -24.41 -14.41
CA PRO A 30 -3.62 -24.85 -15.25
C PRO A 30 -4.35 -26.08 -14.72
N GLY A 31 -3.64 -27.03 -14.12
CA GLY A 31 -4.21 -28.22 -13.50
C GLY A 31 -5.12 -27.88 -12.33
N LEU A 32 -4.68 -26.99 -11.44
CA LEU A 32 -5.48 -26.55 -10.30
C LEU A 32 -6.73 -25.79 -10.74
N VAL A 33 -6.63 -24.88 -11.70
CA VAL A 33 -7.79 -24.13 -12.24
C VAL A 33 -8.81 -25.10 -12.81
N ARG A 34 -8.38 -26.10 -13.60
CA ARG A 34 -9.28 -27.15 -14.13
C ARG A 34 -9.94 -27.98 -13.01
N ALA A 35 -9.19 -28.27 -11.95
CA ALA A 35 -9.69 -29.05 -10.83
C ALA A 35 -10.69 -28.27 -9.95
N LEU A 36 -10.55 -26.94 -9.86
CA LEU A 36 -11.47 -26.06 -9.12
C LEU A 36 -12.74 -25.71 -9.90
N ALA A 37 -12.73 -25.80 -11.23
CA ALA A 37 -13.88 -25.44 -12.07
C ALA A 37 -15.20 -26.16 -11.70
N PRO A 38 -15.23 -27.48 -11.38
CA PRO A 38 -16.45 -28.15 -10.93
C PRO A 38 -17.00 -27.60 -9.62
N LEU A 39 -16.12 -27.21 -8.67
CA LEU A 39 -16.49 -26.63 -7.41
C LEU A 39 -17.12 -25.23 -7.61
N ALA A 40 -16.47 -24.38 -8.38
CA ALA A 40 -17.00 -23.05 -8.74
C ALA A 40 -18.36 -23.16 -9.46
N ALA A 41 -18.52 -24.14 -10.36
CA ALA A 41 -19.78 -24.43 -11.02
C ALA A 41 -20.89 -24.89 -10.04
N SER A 42 -20.51 -25.68 -9.02
CA SER A 42 -21.47 -26.14 -8.01
C SER A 42 -21.95 -25.01 -7.08
N LEU A 43 -21.11 -24.00 -6.82
CA LEU A 43 -21.47 -22.81 -6.05
C LEU A 43 -22.50 -21.92 -6.76
N ARG A 44 -22.71 -22.06 -8.07
CA ARG A 44 -23.76 -21.35 -8.83
C ARG A 44 -25.16 -21.88 -8.64
N HIS A 45 -25.34 -22.92 -7.82
CA HIS A 45 -26.66 -23.51 -7.56
C HIS A 45 -27.09 -23.25 -6.11
N PRO A 46 -28.40 -23.00 -5.85
CA PRO A 46 -28.88 -22.80 -4.50
C PRO A 46 -28.69 -24.05 -3.64
N LEU A 47 -28.16 -23.84 -2.43
CA LEU A 47 -27.92 -24.88 -1.43
C LEU A 47 -28.76 -24.62 -0.16
N PRO A 48 -29.20 -25.66 0.55
CA PRO A 48 -29.81 -25.50 1.88
C PRO A 48 -28.87 -24.75 2.84
N ALA A 49 -29.42 -23.95 3.77
CA ALA A 49 -28.64 -23.09 4.65
C ALA A 49 -27.57 -23.84 5.47
N ALA A 50 -27.89 -25.03 5.98
CA ALA A 50 -26.96 -25.86 6.73
C ALA A 50 -25.76 -26.34 5.85
N GLU A 51 -26.02 -26.74 4.62
CA GLU A 51 -25.00 -27.18 3.67
C GLU A 51 -24.14 -26.00 3.21
N ARG A 52 -24.73 -24.81 3.04
CA ARG A 52 -23.99 -23.57 2.69
C ARG A 52 -22.92 -23.22 3.73
N LEU A 53 -23.27 -23.26 5.01
CA LEU A 53 -22.33 -22.92 6.07
C LEU A 53 -21.12 -23.87 6.10
N VAL A 54 -21.36 -25.16 6.00
CA VAL A 54 -20.29 -26.18 5.98
C VAL A 54 -19.41 -26.02 4.75
N LEU A 55 -20.02 -25.81 3.57
CA LEU A 55 -19.29 -25.58 2.34
C LEU A 55 -18.46 -24.30 2.41
N ALA A 56 -19.04 -23.21 2.91
CA ALA A 56 -18.37 -21.93 3.06
C ALA A 56 -17.11 -22.04 3.95
N GLU A 57 -17.20 -22.73 5.09
CA GLU A 57 -16.05 -22.97 5.95
C GLU A 57 -14.96 -23.79 5.25
N ALA A 58 -15.36 -24.84 4.53
CA ALA A 58 -14.44 -25.68 3.78
C ALA A 58 -13.74 -24.90 2.65
N VAL A 59 -14.48 -24.07 1.89
CA VAL A 59 -13.94 -23.21 0.83
C VAL A 59 -12.97 -22.19 1.43
N MET A 60 -13.33 -21.51 2.50
CA MET A 60 -12.47 -20.52 3.15
C MET A 60 -11.20 -21.18 3.74
N ALA A 61 -11.32 -22.36 4.31
CA ALA A 61 -10.16 -23.12 4.78
C ALA A 61 -9.24 -23.52 3.62
N PHE A 62 -9.81 -23.89 2.48
CA PHE A 62 -9.05 -24.20 1.28
C PHE A 62 -8.36 -22.96 0.68
N CYS A 63 -9.05 -21.81 0.64
CA CYS A 63 -8.45 -20.52 0.25
C CYS A 63 -7.25 -20.17 1.13
N ARG A 64 -7.34 -20.36 2.46
CA ARG A 64 -6.20 -20.15 3.36
C ARG A 64 -5.01 -21.04 3.05
N ARG A 65 -5.23 -22.31 2.68
CA ARG A 65 -4.15 -23.23 2.27
C ARG A 65 -3.51 -22.80 0.95
N LEU A 66 -4.30 -22.39 -0.03
CA LEU A 66 -3.80 -21.86 -1.31
C LEU A 66 -2.99 -20.57 -1.08
N TYR A 67 -3.48 -19.67 -0.24
CA TYR A 67 -2.75 -18.47 0.18
C TYR A 67 -1.39 -18.80 0.79
N GLY A 68 -1.34 -19.72 1.73
CA GLY A 68 -0.09 -20.19 2.35
C GLY A 68 0.92 -20.80 1.36
N SER A 69 0.44 -21.32 0.22
CA SER A 69 1.26 -21.86 -0.87
C SER A 69 1.66 -20.82 -1.92
N GLY A 70 1.24 -19.53 -1.76
CA GLY A 70 1.50 -18.47 -2.74
C GLY A 70 0.56 -18.49 -3.95
N ARG A 71 -0.59 -19.16 -3.86
CA ARG A 71 -1.58 -19.30 -4.94
C ARG A 71 -2.78 -18.38 -4.71
N SER A 72 -2.51 -17.12 -4.43
CA SER A 72 -3.53 -16.13 -4.06
C SER A 72 -4.53 -15.85 -5.20
N ALA A 73 -4.09 -15.88 -6.46
CA ALA A 73 -4.97 -15.65 -7.60
C ALA A 73 -6.01 -16.78 -7.79
N GLU A 74 -5.60 -18.04 -7.64
CA GLU A 74 -6.49 -19.21 -7.73
C GLU A 74 -7.44 -19.25 -6.51
N ALA A 75 -6.96 -18.88 -5.33
CA ALA A 75 -7.79 -18.73 -4.15
C ALA A 75 -8.82 -17.61 -4.32
N LEU A 76 -8.45 -16.48 -4.94
CA LEU A 76 -9.33 -15.36 -5.22
C LEU A 76 -10.49 -15.77 -6.14
N ALA A 77 -10.20 -16.50 -7.23
CA ALA A 77 -11.25 -16.99 -8.13
C ALA A 77 -12.28 -17.87 -7.42
N LEU A 78 -11.82 -18.71 -6.47
CA LEU A 78 -12.71 -19.53 -5.65
C LEU A 78 -13.48 -18.68 -4.62
N GLY A 79 -12.83 -17.70 -4.01
CA GLY A 79 -13.45 -16.74 -3.09
C GLY A 79 -14.55 -15.92 -3.77
N GLN A 80 -14.33 -15.48 -5.00
CA GLN A 80 -15.32 -14.78 -5.82
C GLN A 80 -16.54 -15.65 -6.09
N ALA A 81 -16.34 -16.92 -6.47
CA ALA A 81 -17.47 -17.84 -6.68
C ALA A 81 -18.29 -18.05 -5.39
N LEU A 82 -17.64 -18.06 -4.22
CA LEU A 82 -18.33 -18.11 -2.93
C LEU A 82 -19.08 -16.81 -2.62
N LEU A 83 -18.50 -15.67 -2.98
CA LEU A 83 -19.14 -14.35 -2.81
C LEU A 83 -20.40 -14.24 -3.67
N ASP A 84 -20.32 -14.63 -4.95
CA ASP A 84 -21.46 -14.65 -5.86
C ASP A 84 -22.59 -15.54 -5.32
N HIS A 85 -22.22 -16.73 -4.82
CA HIS A 85 -23.19 -17.64 -4.17
C HIS A 85 -23.85 -17.00 -2.94
N ALA A 86 -23.11 -16.28 -2.12
CA ALA A 86 -23.64 -15.60 -0.93
C ALA A 86 -24.65 -14.50 -1.31
N VAL A 87 -24.36 -13.75 -2.37
CA VAL A 87 -25.23 -12.70 -2.92
C VAL A 87 -26.53 -13.29 -3.45
N GLU A 88 -26.45 -14.34 -4.28
CA GLU A 88 -27.62 -15.03 -4.81
C GLU A 88 -28.49 -15.63 -3.70
N ALA A 89 -27.84 -16.18 -2.66
CA ALA A 89 -28.51 -16.75 -1.51
C ALA A 89 -29.08 -15.68 -0.55
N ARG A 90 -28.78 -14.41 -0.73
CA ARG A 90 -29.12 -13.28 0.14
C ARG A 90 -28.69 -13.52 1.60
N ASP A 91 -27.47 -14.02 1.77
CA ASP A 91 -26.86 -14.32 3.07
C ASP A 91 -25.78 -13.27 3.39
N PRO A 92 -26.13 -12.17 4.12
CA PRO A 92 -25.22 -11.06 4.37
C PRO A 92 -24.01 -11.45 5.21
N VAL A 93 -24.15 -12.43 6.12
CA VAL A 93 -23.05 -12.90 6.96
C VAL A 93 -22.01 -13.64 6.12
N LEU A 94 -22.47 -14.53 5.24
CA LEU A 94 -21.59 -15.24 4.32
C LEU A 94 -20.98 -14.27 3.30
N GLU A 95 -21.77 -13.32 2.77
CA GLU A 95 -21.31 -12.29 1.84
C GLU A 95 -20.17 -11.46 2.45
N ARG A 96 -20.34 -10.98 3.69
CA ARG A 96 -19.29 -10.25 4.42
C ARG A 96 -18.01 -11.07 4.57
N ARG A 97 -18.12 -12.33 4.95
CA ARG A 97 -16.97 -13.23 5.17
C ARG A 97 -16.25 -13.52 3.86
N ALA A 98 -16.99 -13.83 2.80
CA ALA A 98 -16.45 -14.07 1.47
C ALA A 98 -15.75 -12.82 0.91
N ALA A 99 -16.39 -11.65 1.03
CA ALA A 99 -15.79 -10.37 0.65
C ALA A 99 -14.49 -10.09 1.42
N GLY A 100 -14.45 -10.35 2.74
CA GLY A 100 -13.24 -10.20 3.55
C GLY A 100 -12.08 -11.09 3.06
N VAL A 101 -12.37 -12.33 2.68
CA VAL A 101 -11.38 -13.26 2.10
C VAL A 101 -10.94 -12.80 0.71
N CYS A 102 -11.87 -12.39 -0.16
CA CYS A 102 -11.52 -11.85 -1.48
C CYS A 102 -10.62 -10.62 -1.37
N GLY A 103 -10.92 -9.71 -0.44
CA GLY A 103 -10.10 -8.52 -0.22
C GLY A 103 -8.66 -8.84 0.19
N LEU A 104 -8.48 -9.79 1.10
CA LEU A 104 -7.16 -10.25 1.50
C LEU A 104 -6.38 -10.86 0.32
N LEU A 105 -7.03 -11.72 -0.45
CA LEU A 105 -6.40 -12.43 -1.57
C LEU A 105 -6.07 -11.51 -2.75
N ALA A 106 -6.95 -10.55 -3.04
CA ALA A 106 -6.73 -9.55 -4.08
C ALA A 106 -5.55 -8.63 -3.73
N ALA A 107 -5.48 -8.12 -2.51
CA ALA A 107 -4.36 -7.31 -2.05
C ALA A 107 -3.01 -8.05 -2.17
N ASP A 108 -3.00 -9.34 -1.86
CA ASP A 108 -1.79 -10.17 -1.99
C ASP A 108 -1.44 -10.50 -3.46
N SER A 109 -2.42 -10.52 -4.36
CA SER A 109 -2.21 -10.75 -5.81
C SER A 109 -1.88 -9.49 -6.60
N VAL A 110 -1.51 -8.39 -5.93
CA VAL A 110 -1.20 -7.07 -6.53
C VAL A 110 -2.44 -6.28 -7.01
N ASP A 111 -3.64 -6.84 -6.91
CA ASP A 111 -4.89 -6.12 -7.12
C ASP A 111 -5.37 -5.48 -5.81
N VAL A 112 -4.62 -4.47 -5.35
CA VAL A 112 -4.93 -3.78 -4.09
C VAL A 112 -6.27 -3.05 -4.16
N VAL A 113 -6.64 -2.55 -5.32
CA VAL A 113 -7.89 -1.82 -5.56
C VAL A 113 -9.09 -2.72 -5.41
N GLY A 114 -9.12 -3.82 -6.16
CA GLY A 114 -10.16 -4.82 -6.00
C GLY A 114 -10.22 -5.36 -4.57
N GLY A 115 -9.05 -5.47 -3.91
CA GLY A 115 -8.95 -5.86 -2.50
C GLY A 115 -9.71 -4.93 -1.56
N LEU A 116 -9.56 -3.64 -1.76
CA LEU A 116 -10.20 -2.64 -0.90
C LEU A 116 -11.70 -2.48 -1.21
N GLU A 117 -12.14 -2.66 -2.46
CA GLU A 117 -13.56 -2.75 -2.79
C GLU A 117 -14.26 -3.86 -1.99
N TYR A 118 -13.66 -5.04 -1.96
CA TYR A 118 -14.17 -6.15 -1.16
C TYR A 118 -14.18 -5.81 0.34
N HIS A 119 -13.16 -5.15 0.85
CA HIS A 119 -13.12 -4.74 2.26
C HIS A 119 -14.16 -3.68 2.61
N LEU A 120 -14.42 -2.70 1.72
CA LEU A 120 -15.50 -1.72 1.90
C LEU A 120 -16.88 -2.39 1.91
N ARG A 121 -17.11 -3.34 1.01
CA ARG A 121 -18.32 -4.15 1.01
C ARG A 121 -18.50 -4.89 2.34
N ALA A 122 -17.44 -5.56 2.80
CA ALA A 122 -17.43 -6.26 4.06
C ALA A 122 -17.67 -5.31 5.25
N LEU A 123 -17.12 -4.08 5.21
CA LEU A 123 -17.29 -3.08 6.26
C LEU A 123 -18.76 -2.65 6.39
N ARG A 124 -19.42 -2.33 5.27
CA ARG A 124 -20.84 -1.95 5.25
C ARG A 124 -21.73 -3.06 5.81
N LEU A 125 -21.47 -4.29 5.41
CA LEU A 125 -22.22 -5.44 5.91
C LEU A 125 -21.99 -5.65 7.41
N ALA A 126 -20.75 -5.52 7.90
CA ALA A 126 -20.44 -5.62 9.33
C ALA A 126 -21.10 -4.52 10.16
N GLN A 127 -21.18 -3.29 9.64
CA GLN A 127 -21.88 -2.17 10.26
C GLN A 127 -23.40 -2.45 10.32
N ALA A 128 -23.98 -2.94 9.23
CA ALA A 128 -25.40 -3.26 9.17
C ALA A 128 -25.78 -4.43 10.10
N GLU A 129 -24.88 -5.40 10.29
CA GLU A 129 -25.06 -6.51 11.23
C GLU A 129 -24.90 -6.10 12.71
N GLY A 130 -24.23 -4.96 12.99
CA GLY A 130 -23.83 -4.59 14.35
C GLY A 130 -22.82 -5.56 14.97
N SER A 131 -22.06 -6.29 14.15
CA SER A 131 -21.14 -7.33 14.59
C SER A 131 -19.78 -6.76 14.95
N ALA A 132 -19.47 -6.60 16.25
CA ALA A 132 -18.16 -6.15 16.72
C ALA A 132 -17.01 -7.03 16.18
N THR A 133 -17.16 -8.36 16.25
CA THR A 133 -16.19 -9.31 15.68
C THR A 133 -16.04 -9.14 14.16
N GLY A 134 -17.15 -8.92 13.46
CA GLY A 134 -17.14 -8.66 12.01
C GLY A 134 -16.39 -7.39 11.67
N LEU A 135 -16.68 -6.29 12.37
CA LEU A 135 -15.99 -5.00 12.20
C LEU A 135 -14.49 -5.11 12.48
N ALA A 136 -14.12 -5.76 13.58
CA ALA A 136 -12.72 -5.96 13.94
C ALA A 136 -11.96 -6.76 12.87
N GLY A 137 -12.56 -7.83 12.34
CA GLY A 137 -11.98 -8.60 11.25
C GLY A 137 -11.75 -7.77 9.99
N VAL A 138 -12.72 -6.94 9.61
CA VAL A 138 -12.62 -6.06 8.45
C VAL A 138 -11.54 -4.99 8.66
N TRP A 139 -11.47 -4.34 9.83
CA TRP A 139 -10.42 -3.36 10.13
C TRP A 139 -9.03 -3.98 10.12
N ASN A 140 -8.89 -5.21 10.61
CA ASN A 140 -7.63 -5.95 10.51
C ASN A 140 -7.24 -6.22 9.05
N ASN A 141 -8.18 -6.60 8.20
CA ASN A 141 -7.91 -6.85 6.77
C ASN A 141 -7.56 -5.57 6.01
N ILE A 142 -8.22 -4.44 6.30
CA ILE A 142 -7.87 -3.12 5.77
C ILE A 142 -6.45 -2.75 6.20
N GLY A 143 -6.12 -2.91 7.48
CA GLY A 143 -4.77 -2.69 7.99
C GLY A 143 -3.73 -3.59 7.29
N HIS A 144 -4.08 -4.85 7.01
CA HIS A 144 -3.21 -5.75 6.25
C HIS A 144 -2.98 -5.29 4.81
N ALA A 145 -4.03 -4.89 4.09
CA ALA A 145 -3.91 -4.35 2.73
C ALA A 145 -3.00 -3.11 2.70
N LEU A 146 -3.14 -2.21 3.69
CA LEU A 146 -2.26 -1.05 3.84
C LEU A 146 -0.81 -1.44 4.17
N SER A 147 -0.58 -2.49 4.97
CA SER A 147 0.77 -3.02 5.24
C SER A 147 1.45 -3.56 3.98
N VAL A 148 0.69 -4.27 3.14
CA VAL A 148 1.18 -4.79 1.86
C VAL A 148 1.63 -3.63 0.95
N THR A 149 0.92 -2.49 1.00
CA THR A 149 1.32 -1.27 0.26
C THR A 149 2.49 -0.51 0.90
N GLY A 150 3.02 -0.96 2.04
CA GLY A 150 4.10 -0.28 2.77
C GLY A 150 3.63 0.89 3.63
N ASN A 151 2.33 1.16 3.71
CA ASN A 151 1.78 2.23 4.54
C ASN A 151 1.55 1.75 5.98
N TYR A 152 2.64 1.53 6.69
CA TYR A 152 2.61 0.95 8.04
C TYR A 152 1.97 1.85 9.10
N GLY A 153 2.01 3.17 8.92
CA GLY A 153 1.37 4.12 9.83
C GLY A 153 -0.16 3.98 9.80
N LEU A 154 -0.78 4.01 8.62
CA LEU A 154 -2.22 3.78 8.46
C LEU A 154 -2.62 2.34 8.79
N ALA A 155 -1.77 1.37 8.45
CA ALA A 155 -1.98 -0.03 8.81
C ALA A 155 -2.09 -0.19 10.33
N ALA A 156 -1.18 0.40 11.11
CA ALA A 156 -1.21 0.36 12.57
C ALA A 156 -2.48 1.00 13.14
N ARG A 157 -3.04 2.03 12.49
CA ARG A 157 -4.34 2.61 12.88
C ARG A 157 -5.48 1.63 12.64
N GLY A 158 -5.53 0.98 11.48
CA GLY A 158 -6.50 -0.06 11.17
C GLY A 158 -6.49 -1.19 12.21
N PHE A 159 -5.31 -1.69 12.57
CA PHE A 159 -5.16 -2.73 13.57
C PHE A 159 -5.56 -2.27 14.99
N ARG A 160 -5.24 -1.02 15.37
CA ARG A 160 -5.70 -0.44 16.64
C ARG A 160 -7.21 -0.31 16.71
N ARG A 161 -7.86 0.10 15.59
CA ARG A 161 -9.32 0.10 15.49
C ARG A 161 -9.91 -1.30 15.65
N ALA A 162 -9.31 -2.31 15.03
CA ALA A 162 -9.73 -3.69 15.19
C ALA A 162 -9.70 -4.11 16.67
N LEU A 163 -8.66 -3.71 17.43
CA LEU A 163 -8.57 -4.00 18.85
C LEU A 163 -9.58 -3.18 19.69
N ALA A 164 -9.81 -1.90 19.35
CA ALA A 164 -10.73 -1.03 20.07
C ALA A 164 -12.18 -1.51 19.98
N VAL A 165 -12.62 -1.95 18.79
CA VAL A 165 -14.00 -2.45 18.57
C VAL A 165 -14.31 -3.68 19.44
N VAL A 166 -13.30 -4.48 19.79
CA VAL A 166 -13.49 -5.70 20.60
C VAL A 166 -13.03 -5.54 22.05
N ALA A 167 -12.76 -4.31 22.48
CA ALA A 167 -12.29 -4.08 23.86
C ALA A 167 -13.36 -4.36 24.92
N GLU A 168 -14.65 -4.17 24.57
CA GLU A 168 -15.78 -4.32 25.48
C GLU A 168 -16.37 -5.74 25.52
N GLU A 169 -16.14 -6.54 24.48
CA GLU A 169 -16.57 -7.94 24.42
C GLU A 169 -15.34 -8.83 24.23
N PRO A 170 -15.22 -10.00 24.92
CA PRO A 170 -14.10 -10.90 24.67
C PRO A 170 -14.19 -11.42 23.23
N PRO A 171 -13.31 -10.95 22.32
CA PRO A 171 -13.36 -11.35 20.92
C PRO A 171 -12.92 -12.81 20.80
N PRO A 172 -13.27 -13.47 19.70
CA PRO A 172 -12.62 -14.71 19.33
C PRO A 172 -11.10 -14.52 19.35
N VAL A 173 -10.39 -15.42 20.03
CA VAL A 173 -8.92 -15.35 20.26
C VAL A 173 -8.12 -15.00 18.98
N HIS A 174 -8.57 -15.52 17.83
CA HIS A 174 -7.91 -15.30 16.55
C HIS A 174 -7.93 -13.84 16.06
N VAL A 175 -8.94 -13.03 16.38
CA VAL A 175 -9.05 -11.63 15.94
C VAL A 175 -8.02 -10.77 16.68
N ARG A 176 -7.96 -10.91 18.00
CA ARG A 176 -7.02 -10.17 18.85
C ARG A 176 -5.59 -10.57 18.55
N PHE A 177 -5.36 -11.86 18.41
CA PHE A 177 -4.06 -12.39 18.02
C PHE A 177 -3.57 -11.79 16.70
N THR A 178 -4.38 -11.83 15.63
CA THR A 178 -3.99 -11.33 14.31
C THR A 178 -3.73 -9.83 14.32
N ALA A 179 -4.54 -9.05 15.02
CA ALA A 179 -4.32 -7.61 15.13
C ALA A 179 -3.02 -7.29 15.89
N CYS A 180 -2.72 -7.99 16.98
CA CYS A 180 -1.47 -7.83 17.71
C CYS A 180 -0.24 -8.29 16.89
N LEU A 181 -0.35 -9.41 16.18
CA LEU A 181 0.69 -9.89 15.25
C LEU A 181 1.02 -8.84 14.18
N ASN A 182 -0.02 -8.27 13.57
CA ASN A 182 0.13 -7.29 12.51
C ASN A 182 0.64 -5.94 13.03
N LEU A 183 0.22 -5.52 14.25
CA LEU A 183 0.77 -4.34 14.92
C LEU A 183 2.26 -4.52 15.22
N ALA A 184 2.68 -5.69 15.67
CA ALA A 184 4.09 -5.97 15.92
C ALA A 184 4.92 -5.80 14.64
N ASN A 185 4.43 -6.32 13.51
CA ASN A 185 5.07 -6.16 12.21
C ASN A 185 5.10 -4.68 11.76
N ALA A 186 3.99 -3.96 11.90
CA ALA A 186 3.91 -2.55 11.52
C ALA A 186 4.89 -1.69 12.34
N HIS A 187 4.98 -1.89 13.65
CA HIS A 187 5.93 -1.17 14.52
C HIS A 187 7.39 -1.51 14.22
N TYR A 188 7.69 -2.75 13.82
CA TYR A 188 9.04 -3.09 13.34
C TYR A 188 9.45 -2.22 12.14
N HIS A 189 8.57 -2.10 11.14
CA HIS A 189 8.85 -1.29 9.95
C HIS A 189 8.83 0.22 10.21
N LEU A 190 8.11 0.69 11.24
CA LEU A 190 8.11 2.09 11.68
C LEU A 190 9.33 2.47 12.53
N GLY A 191 10.24 1.50 12.82
CA GLY A 191 11.42 1.74 13.65
C GLY A 191 11.13 1.91 15.14
N ASP A 192 9.99 1.37 15.62
CA ASP A 192 9.60 1.33 17.04
C ASP A 192 9.58 -0.13 17.56
N PRO A 193 10.75 -0.76 17.73
CA PRO A 193 10.82 -2.17 18.12
C PRO A 193 10.28 -2.44 19.53
N GLU A 194 10.29 -1.47 20.43
CA GLU A 194 9.75 -1.64 21.78
C GLU A 194 8.23 -1.77 21.78
N ALA A 195 7.51 -0.90 21.04
CA ALA A 195 6.08 -1.03 20.88
C ALA A 195 5.72 -2.33 20.12
N GLY A 196 6.49 -2.66 19.07
CA GLY A 196 6.35 -3.92 18.35
C GLY A 196 6.47 -5.14 19.26
N LEU A 197 7.46 -5.16 20.14
CA LEU A 197 7.68 -6.28 21.08
C LEU A 197 6.51 -6.44 22.05
N ARG A 198 5.98 -5.34 22.62
CA ARG A 198 4.79 -5.40 23.50
C ARG A 198 3.59 -6.07 22.82
N HIS A 199 3.35 -5.74 21.54
CA HIS A 199 2.26 -6.35 20.76
C HIS A 199 2.54 -7.82 20.40
N ALA A 200 3.79 -8.15 20.04
CA ALA A 200 4.18 -9.53 19.75
C ALA A 200 4.04 -10.45 20.98
N GLU A 201 4.45 -9.97 22.16
CA GLU A 201 4.27 -10.68 23.43
C GLU A 201 2.80 -10.81 23.82
N ALA A 202 1.97 -9.79 23.56
CA ALA A 202 0.53 -9.88 23.76
C ALA A 202 -0.07 -10.97 22.86
N ALA A 203 0.29 -11.00 21.59
CA ALA A 203 -0.12 -12.06 20.68
C ALA A 203 0.35 -13.45 21.13
N LEU A 204 1.56 -13.56 21.67
CA LEU A 204 2.09 -14.84 22.16
C LEU A 204 1.30 -15.35 23.40
N ARG A 205 0.87 -14.46 24.28
CA ARG A 205 0.02 -14.81 25.43
C ARG A 205 -1.37 -15.32 25.01
N GLU A 206 -1.90 -14.79 23.92
CA GLU A 206 -3.20 -15.18 23.36
C GLU A 206 -3.12 -16.48 22.54
N ALA A 207 -1.90 -16.89 22.12
CA ALA A 207 -1.70 -18.09 21.32
C ALA A 207 -1.95 -19.35 22.15
N VAL A 208 -3.13 -19.94 21.99
CA VAL A 208 -3.42 -21.26 22.54
C VAL A 208 -2.64 -22.31 21.73
N PRO A 209 -2.00 -23.32 22.36
CA PRO A 209 -1.24 -24.36 21.65
C PRO A 209 -2.00 -25.00 20.49
N ALA A 210 -3.29 -25.30 20.68
CA ALA A 210 -4.16 -25.87 19.65
C ALA A 210 -4.28 -24.96 18.41
N TRP A 211 -4.27 -23.62 18.60
CA TRP A 211 -4.36 -22.69 17.48
C TRP A 211 -3.07 -22.63 16.65
N ALA A 212 -1.90 -22.82 17.25
CA ALA A 212 -0.64 -22.91 16.53
C ALA A 212 -0.58 -24.12 15.57
N GLU A 213 -1.28 -25.19 15.90
CA GLU A 213 -1.45 -26.36 15.03
C GLU A 213 -2.44 -26.08 13.88
N GLU A 214 -3.50 -25.33 14.16
CA GLU A 214 -4.50 -24.94 13.15
C GLU A 214 -4.00 -23.86 12.18
N ALA A 215 -3.12 -22.96 12.64
CA ALA A 215 -2.58 -21.83 11.87
C ALA A 215 -1.04 -21.74 11.94
N PRO A 216 -0.29 -22.76 11.50
CA PRO A 216 1.16 -22.82 11.67
C PRO A 216 1.90 -21.67 10.97
N HIS A 217 1.36 -21.17 9.87
CA HIS A 217 1.93 -20.00 9.19
C HIS A 217 1.91 -18.75 10.09
N ALA A 218 0.79 -18.45 10.74
CA ALA A 218 0.68 -17.30 11.62
C ALA A 218 1.56 -17.45 12.89
N ALA A 219 1.72 -18.68 13.39
CA ALA A 219 2.63 -18.98 14.49
C ALA A 219 4.11 -18.74 14.09
N VAL A 220 4.50 -19.07 12.86
CA VAL A 220 5.83 -18.75 12.32
C VAL A 220 6.01 -17.24 12.16
N LEU A 221 5.02 -16.52 11.62
CA LEU A 221 5.09 -15.06 11.47
C LEU A 221 5.22 -14.34 12.81
N LEU A 222 4.48 -14.76 13.84
CA LEU A 222 4.61 -14.19 15.17
C LEU A 222 6.03 -14.35 15.73
N ARG A 223 6.59 -15.56 15.65
CA ARG A 223 7.92 -15.84 16.15
C ARG A 223 8.99 -15.14 15.31
N ARG A 224 8.81 -15.02 13.99
CA ARG A 224 9.65 -14.20 13.12
C ARG A 224 9.68 -12.74 13.58
N ASN A 225 8.51 -12.15 13.85
CA ASN A 225 8.43 -10.78 14.33
C ASN A 225 9.16 -10.64 15.68
N LEU A 226 9.00 -11.59 16.61
CA LEU A 226 9.74 -11.61 17.87
C LEU A 226 11.26 -11.66 17.64
N VAL A 227 11.73 -12.53 16.75
CA VAL A 227 13.16 -12.60 16.39
C VAL A 227 13.67 -11.26 15.87
N TRP A 228 12.98 -10.64 14.91
CA TRP A 228 13.41 -9.37 14.34
C TRP A 228 13.39 -8.22 15.35
N LEU A 229 12.35 -8.15 16.18
CA LEU A 229 12.22 -7.11 17.21
C LEU A 229 13.28 -7.27 18.31
N LEU A 230 13.56 -8.48 18.78
CA LEU A 230 14.59 -8.76 19.77
C LEU A 230 15.99 -8.45 19.22
N ILE A 231 16.27 -8.79 17.96
CA ILE A 231 17.54 -8.42 17.30
C ILE A 231 17.66 -6.90 17.21
N ALA A 232 16.61 -6.19 16.80
CA ALA A 232 16.61 -4.72 16.71
C ALA A 232 16.86 -4.03 18.06
N LEU A 233 16.49 -4.69 19.17
CA LEU A 233 16.75 -4.23 20.55
C LEU A 233 18.10 -4.71 21.11
N GLY A 234 18.93 -5.42 20.32
CA GLY A 234 20.19 -6.01 20.77
C GLY A 234 20.03 -7.25 21.69
N ARG A 235 18.81 -7.75 21.89
CA ARG A 235 18.47 -8.87 22.78
C ARG A 235 18.55 -10.22 22.04
N VAL A 236 19.70 -10.47 21.37
CA VAL A 236 19.86 -11.57 20.41
C VAL A 236 19.64 -12.95 21.04
N GLU A 237 20.17 -13.21 22.25
CA GLU A 237 20.02 -14.52 22.90
C GLU A 237 18.57 -14.86 23.26
N GLU A 238 17.75 -13.86 23.53
CA GLU A 238 16.33 -14.07 23.80
C GLU A 238 15.54 -14.47 22.54
N ALA A 239 16.09 -14.26 21.34
CA ALA A 239 15.49 -14.71 20.08
C ALA A 239 15.67 -16.22 19.84
N ARG A 240 16.67 -16.87 20.46
CA ARG A 240 17.01 -18.30 20.24
C ARG A 240 15.82 -19.25 20.38
N PRO A 241 15.03 -19.23 21.49
CA PRO A 241 13.90 -20.16 21.64
C PRO A 241 12.82 -19.96 20.58
N HIS A 242 12.69 -18.75 20.04
CA HIS A 242 11.76 -18.49 18.93
C HIS A 242 12.25 -19.08 17.62
N VAL A 243 13.56 -19.01 17.33
CA VAL A 243 14.17 -19.64 16.15
C VAL A 243 14.03 -21.17 16.20
N GLU A 244 14.26 -21.79 17.35
CA GLU A 244 14.08 -23.23 17.54
C GLU A 244 12.63 -23.66 17.31
N ALA A 245 11.67 -22.89 17.84
CA ALA A 245 10.27 -23.12 17.62
C ALA A 245 9.84 -22.94 16.15
N ILE A 246 10.40 -21.91 15.46
CA ILE A 246 10.20 -21.73 14.00
C ILE A 246 10.69 -22.96 13.24
N ALA A 247 11.88 -23.46 13.55
CA ALA A 247 12.42 -24.64 12.89
C ALA A 247 11.56 -25.91 13.11
N ALA A 248 10.96 -26.05 14.29
CA ALA A 248 10.02 -27.14 14.57
C ALA A 248 8.73 -27.01 13.75
N LEU A 249 8.11 -25.84 13.72
CA LEU A 249 6.89 -25.56 12.96
C LEU A 249 7.11 -25.70 11.45
N ALA A 250 8.24 -25.23 10.93
CA ALA A 250 8.56 -25.32 9.51
C ALA A 250 8.73 -26.78 9.03
N ARG A 251 9.25 -27.68 9.88
CA ARG A 251 9.35 -29.11 9.52
C ARG A 251 7.99 -29.78 9.31
N SER A 252 6.96 -29.35 10.02
CA SER A 252 5.60 -29.87 9.89
C SER A 252 4.75 -29.17 8.83
N THR A 253 5.24 -28.06 8.24
CA THR A 253 4.47 -27.22 7.34
C THR A 253 5.18 -27.05 5.99
N PRO A 254 4.78 -27.76 4.95
CA PRO A 254 5.45 -27.71 3.64
C PRO A 254 5.12 -26.45 2.82
N ALA A 255 4.20 -25.58 3.30
CA ALA A 255 3.77 -24.39 2.58
C ALA A 255 4.94 -23.43 2.30
N THR A 256 5.15 -23.09 1.03
CA THR A 256 6.29 -22.28 0.55
C THR A 256 6.44 -20.96 1.30
N ARG A 257 5.34 -20.24 1.53
CA ARG A 257 5.33 -18.97 2.27
C ARG A 257 5.86 -19.14 3.70
N THR A 258 5.47 -20.22 4.37
CA THR A 258 5.93 -20.54 5.73
C THR A 258 7.43 -20.87 5.75
N GLN A 259 7.89 -21.63 4.76
CA GLN A 259 9.31 -21.98 4.62
C GLN A 259 10.19 -20.74 4.39
N VAL A 260 9.75 -19.83 3.52
CA VAL A 260 10.46 -18.55 3.27
C VAL A 260 10.52 -17.71 4.54
N ALA A 261 9.39 -17.54 5.25
CA ALA A 261 9.36 -16.77 6.50
C ALA A 261 10.26 -17.38 7.59
N ALA A 262 10.29 -18.70 7.70
CA ALA A 262 11.15 -19.43 8.64
C ALA A 262 12.63 -19.24 8.29
N ALA A 263 12.99 -19.36 7.02
CA ALA A 263 14.38 -19.18 6.56
C ALA A 263 14.88 -17.76 6.83
N MET A 264 14.06 -16.74 6.56
CA MET A 264 14.41 -15.33 6.83
C MET A 264 14.63 -15.06 8.32
N ALA A 265 13.76 -15.58 9.20
CA ALA A 265 13.92 -15.42 10.64
C ALA A 265 15.20 -16.08 11.16
N THR A 266 15.46 -17.32 10.73
CA THR A 266 16.66 -18.06 11.12
C THR A 266 17.92 -17.38 10.60
N ALA A 267 17.93 -16.93 9.36
CA ALA A 267 19.07 -16.22 8.77
C ALA A 267 19.32 -14.87 9.48
N SER A 268 18.28 -14.14 9.85
CA SER A 268 18.45 -12.89 10.61
C SER A 268 19.14 -13.14 11.96
N PHE A 269 18.82 -14.24 12.63
CA PHE A 269 19.48 -14.66 13.87
C PHE A 269 20.92 -15.10 13.62
N GLU A 270 21.20 -15.89 12.57
CA GLU A 270 22.55 -16.29 12.18
C GLU A 270 23.44 -15.08 11.86
N ILE A 271 22.89 -14.07 11.15
CA ILE A 271 23.61 -12.79 10.90
C ILE A 271 23.95 -12.09 12.22
N ALA A 272 22.98 -11.99 13.13
CA ALA A 272 23.21 -11.35 14.44
C ALA A 272 24.22 -12.09 15.32
N GLN A 273 24.44 -13.39 15.05
CA GLN A 273 25.47 -14.23 15.68
C GLN A 273 26.84 -14.18 14.97
N GLY A 274 27.00 -13.39 13.91
CA GLY A 274 28.21 -13.32 13.10
C GLY A 274 28.40 -14.50 12.12
N GLN A 275 27.36 -15.28 11.85
CA GLN A 275 27.36 -16.46 10.98
C GLN A 275 26.78 -16.14 9.60
N ALA A 276 27.25 -15.05 8.98
CA ALA A 276 26.67 -14.51 7.75
C ALA A 276 26.74 -15.49 6.54
N ASP A 277 27.80 -16.31 6.42
CA ASP A 277 27.93 -17.29 5.33
C ASP A 277 26.89 -18.43 5.42
N ILE A 278 26.54 -18.84 6.64
CA ILE A 278 25.48 -19.83 6.88
C ILE A 278 24.11 -19.22 6.49
N ALA A 279 23.89 -17.98 6.90
CA ALA A 279 22.68 -17.24 6.54
C ALA A 279 22.54 -17.08 5.03
N LEU A 280 23.61 -16.79 4.30
CA LEU A 280 23.61 -16.65 2.84
C LEU A 280 23.15 -17.94 2.14
N THR A 281 23.72 -19.07 2.51
CA THR A 281 23.33 -20.36 1.94
C THR A 281 21.82 -20.62 2.11
N ARG A 282 21.28 -20.29 3.28
CA ARG A 282 19.84 -20.42 3.59
C ARG A 282 18.98 -19.48 2.78
N LEU A 283 19.44 -18.23 2.62
CA LEU A 283 18.68 -17.17 1.97
C LEU A 283 18.67 -17.29 0.44
N GLU A 284 19.68 -17.89 -0.18
CA GLU A 284 19.69 -18.14 -1.62
C GLU A 284 18.55 -19.08 -2.03
N ASP A 285 18.32 -20.18 -1.29
CA ASP A 285 17.17 -21.08 -1.52
C ASP A 285 15.85 -20.37 -1.20
N ALA A 286 15.80 -19.61 -0.10
CA ALA A 286 14.61 -18.85 0.28
C ALA A 286 14.26 -17.77 -0.75
N LEU A 287 15.23 -17.08 -1.33
CA LEU A 287 15.02 -16.07 -2.37
C LEU A 287 14.46 -16.69 -3.66
N ALA A 288 14.99 -17.86 -4.08
CA ALA A 288 14.46 -18.57 -5.24
C ALA A 288 12.97 -18.91 -5.07
N ARG A 289 12.59 -19.36 -3.87
CA ARG A 289 11.18 -19.63 -3.51
C ARG A 289 10.36 -18.36 -3.37
N ALA A 290 10.90 -17.28 -2.78
CA ALA A 290 10.22 -16.01 -2.58
C ALA A 290 9.78 -15.36 -3.91
N ARG A 291 10.54 -15.57 -5.00
CA ARG A 291 10.17 -15.11 -6.35
C ARG A 291 8.85 -15.71 -6.87
N THR A 292 8.42 -16.84 -6.32
CA THR A 292 7.16 -17.52 -6.70
C THR A 292 6.00 -17.20 -5.76
N VAL A 293 6.28 -16.44 -4.68
CA VAL A 293 5.30 -16.15 -3.62
C VAL A 293 5.10 -14.62 -3.52
N PRO A 294 3.94 -14.09 -3.93
CA PRO A 294 3.65 -12.68 -3.79
C PRO A 294 3.88 -12.15 -2.37
N GLY A 295 4.39 -10.92 -2.26
CA GLY A 295 4.65 -10.26 -0.98
C GLY A 295 5.86 -10.73 -0.19
N SER A 296 6.52 -11.84 -0.59
CA SER A 296 7.70 -12.36 0.13
C SER A 296 9.04 -11.89 -0.43
N LEU A 297 9.06 -11.44 -1.68
CA LEU A 297 10.31 -11.12 -2.40
C LEU A 297 11.02 -9.91 -1.79
N ARG A 298 10.28 -8.87 -1.44
CA ARG A 298 10.82 -7.65 -0.81
C ARG A 298 11.63 -7.97 0.45
N ASP A 299 11.02 -8.69 1.37
CA ASP A 299 11.65 -9.02 2.66
C ASP A 299 12.84 -9.97 2.48
N ALA A 300 12.75 -10.90 1.52
CA ALA A 300 13.84 -11.83 1.18
C ALA A 300 15.05 -11.07 0.59
N LEU A 301 14.83 -10.13 -0.34
CA LEU A 301 15.89 -9.30 -0.92
C LEU A 301 16.57 -8.41 0.13
N ALA A 302 15.80 -7.81 1.04
CA ALA A 302 16.35 -7.04 2.14
C ALA A 302 17.17 -7.91 3.11
N CYS A 303 16.74 -9.15 3.34
CA CYS A 303 17.42 -10.07 4.24
C CYS A 303 18.75 -10.56 3.65
N ILE A 304 18.77 -10.95 2.36
CA ILE A 304 19.99 -11.43 1.70
C ILE A 304 21.01 -10.29 1.51
N ALA A 305 20.57 -9.06 1.22
CA ALA A 305 21.47 -7.91 1.14
C ALA A 305 22.22 -7.68 2.46
N ARG A 306 21.51 -7.75 3.60
CA ARG A 306 22.14 -7.65 4.94
C ARG A 306 23.12 -8.80 5.21
N ALA A 307 22.82 -10.02 4.76
CA ALA A 307 23.71 -11.14 4.92
C ALA A 307 24.97 -10.99 4.06
N GLU A 308 24.84 -10.53 2.81
CA GLU A 308 25.96 -10.26 1.91
C GLU A 308 26.88 -9.14 2.46
N GLU A 309 26.30 -8.07 3.00
CA GLU A 309 27.03 -7.00 3.67
C GLU A 309 27.80 -7.53 4.90
N ALA A 310 27.11 -8.28 5.77
CA ALA A 310 27.71 -8.87 6.98
C ALA A 310 28.80 -9.91 6.66
N ALA A 311 28.73 -10.58 5.52
CA ALA A 311 29.73 -11.53 5.04
C ALA A 311 30.92 -10.85 4.32
N GLY A 312 30.89 -9.52 4.14
CA GLY A 312 31.94 -8.77 3.48
C GLY A 312 31.84 -8.73 1.94
N TYR A 313 30.63 -8.89 1.39
CA TYR A 313 30.35 -8.80 -0.05
C TYR A 313 29.52 -7.56 -0.40
N PRO A 314 30.01 -6.32 -0.19
CA PRO A 314 29.22 -5.08 -0.35
C PRO A 314 28.73 -4.87 -1.79
N GLU A 315 29.49 -5.32 -2.80
CA GLU A 315 29.06 -5.19 -4.20
C GLU A 315 27.83 -6.07 -4.50
N ARG A 316 27.79 -7.29 -3.95
CA ARG A 316 26.62 -8.17 -4.07
C ARG A 316 25.42 -7.60 -3.32
N ALA A 317 25.63 -7.12 -2.11
CA ALA A 317 24.60 -6.45 -1.32
C ALA A 317 24.00 -5.24 -2.08
N MET A 318 24.84 -4.45 -2.74
CA MET A 318 24.38 -3.33 -3.58
C MET A 318 23.49 -3.81 -4.74
N LEU A 319 23.86 -4.89 -5.43
CA LEU A 319 23.03 -5.46 -6.50
C LEU A 319 21.67 -5.95 -5.98
N ARG A 320 21.63 -6.53 -4.76
CA ARG A 320 20.36 -6.94 -4.12
C ARG A 320 19.51 -5.74 -3.73
N LEU A 321 20.11 -4.67 -3.25
CA LEU A 321 19.40 -3.42 -2.93
C LEU A 321 18.87 -2.74 -4.19
N GLN A 322 19.59 -2.79 -5.31
CA GLN A 322 19.09 -2.33 -6.60
C GLN A 322 17.90 -3.18 -7.07
N GLU A 323 18.01 -4.52 -7.01
CA GLU A 323 16.90 -5.42 -7.34
C GLU A 323 15.68 -5.15 -6.44
N LEU A 324 15.90 -4.92 -5.14
CA LEU A 324 14.86 -4.54 -4.19
C LEU A 324 14.22 -3.20 -4.58
N SER A 325 15.05 -2.20 -4.87
CA SER A 325 14.58 -0.88 -5.32
C SER A 325 13.71 -0.98 -6.57
N ASP A 326 14.15 -1.73 -7.57
CA ASP A 326 13.40 -1.92 -8.82
C ASP A 326 12.10 -2.71 -8.62
N HIS A 327 12.11 -3.66 -7.69
CA HIS A 327 10.89 -4.39 -7.33
C HIS A 327 9.90 -3.49 -6.61
N VAL A 328 10.35 -2.76 -5.58
CA VAL A 328 9.51 -1.82 -4.80
C VAL A 328 8.98 -0.71 -5.71
N TYR A 329 9.81 -0.18 -6.60
CA TYR A 329 9.43 0.85 -7.54
C TYR A 329 8.31 0.40 -8.48
N ARG A 330 8.48 -0.75 -9.16
CA ARG A 330 7.45 -1.29 -10.07
C ARG A 330 6.14 -1.62 -9.34
N ASP A 331 6.27 -2.27 -8.22
CA ASP A 331 5.14 -2.66 -7.38
C ASP A 331 4.39 -1.42 -6.83
N ALA A 332 5.12 -0.34 -6.49
CA ALA A 332 4.53 0.91 -6.05
C ALA A 332 3.82 1.67 -7.17
N ILE A 333 4.35 1.67 -8.39
CA ILE A 333 3.68 2.27 -9.55
C ILE A 333 2.38 1.53 -9.86
N ASP A 334 2.42 0.19 -9.90
CA ASP A 334 1.22 -0.61 -10.17
C ASP A 334 0.17 -0.39 -9.06
N ARG A 335 0.60 -0.25 -7.81
CA ARG A 335 -0.29 0.08 -6.67
C ARG A 335 -0.80 1.51 -6.71
N ALA A 336 0.04 2.49 -7.08
CA ALA A 336 -0.39 3.88 -7.19
C ALA A 336 -1.47 4.04 -8.25
N ARG A 337 -1.31 3.38 -9.41
CA ARG A 337 -2.36 3.30 -10.44
C ARG A 337 -3.63 2.67 -9.90
N GLY A 338 -3.50 1.58 -9.15
CA GLY A 338 -4.62 0.94 -8.50
C GLY A 338 -5.25 1.78 -7.38
N HIS A 339 -4.46 2.60 -6.65
CA HIS A 339 -4.95 3.51 -5.62
C HIS A 339 -5.77 4.66 -6.21
N VAL A 340 -5.43 5.09 -7.42
CA VAL A 340 -6.19 6.09 -8.19
C VAL A 340 -7.63 5.62 -8.41
N GLU A 341 -7.84 4.37 -8.85
CA GLU A 341 -9.18 3.80 -9.02
C GLU A 341 -9.95 3.69 -7.70
N LEU A 342 -9.24 3.42 -6.61
CA LEU A 342 -9.81 3.21 -5.29
C LEU A 342 -10.39 4.48 -4.65
N MET A 343 -9.69 5.59 -4.74
CA MET A 343 -10.13 6.84 -4.11
C MET A 343 -11.44 7.33 -4.73
N GLY A 344 -11.66 7.09 -6.03
CA GLY A 344 -12.96 7.32 -6.67
C GLY A 344 -14.11 6.52 -6.05
N LEU A 345 -13.83 5.29 -5.59
CA LEU A 345 -14.82 4.43 -4.94
C LEU A 345 -15.10 4.83 -3.48
N PHE A 346 -14.11 5.35 -2.76
CA PHE A 346 -14.32 5.89 -1.41
C PHE A 346 -15.27 7.08 -1.39
N ASP A 347 -15.21 7.95 -2.39
CA ASP A 347 -16.12 9.10 -2.50
C ASP A 347 -17.55 8.69 -2.82
N ALA A 348 -17.74 7.73 -3.71
CA ALA A 348 -19.06 7.17 -3.98
C ALA A 348 -19.66 6.58 -2.69
N ALA A 349 -18.84 5.91 -1.88
CA ALA A 349 -19.26 5.34 -0.60
C ALA A 349 -19.57 6.40 0.46
N ALA A 350 -18.75 7.45 0.58
CA ALA A 350 -18.96 8.55 1.51
C ALA A 350 -20.21 9.38 1.16
N SER A 351 -20.55 9.45 -0.14
CA SER A 351 -21.74 10.14 -0.66
C SER A 351 -23.03 9.32 -0.53
N GLY A 352 -22.99 8.13 0.08
CA GLY A 352 -24.16 7.25 0.21
C GLY A 352 -24.62 6.61 -1.11
N LEU A 353 -23.82 6.72 -2.17
CA LEU A 353 -24.07 6.12 -3.47
C LEU A 353 -23.50 4.70 -3.49
N ASP A 354 -24.21 3.80 -4.16
CA ASP A 354 -23.68 2.44 -4.40
C ASP A 354 -22.49 2.52 -5.38
N PRO A 355 -21.26 2.17 -4.98
CA PRO A 355 -20.07 2.25 -5.83
C PRO A 355 -20.21 1.44 -7.13
N ILE A 356 -20.94 0.33 -7.10
CA ILE A 356 -21.19 -0.50 -8.30
C ILE A 356 -22.11 0.24 -9.27
N GLN A 357 -23.13 0.93 -8.75
CA GLN A 357 -24.02 1.76 -9.57
C GLN A 357 -23.31 2.99 -10.11
N GLU A 358 -22.39 3.59 -9.33
CA GLU A 358 -21.61 4.74 -9.74
C GLU A 358 -20.56 4.36 -10.80
N GLN A 359 -19.88 3.24 -10.66
CA GLN A 359 -18.99 2.69 -11.71
C GLN A 359 -19.77 2.35 -12.99
N ALA A 360 -20.98 1.77 -12.86
CA ALA A 360 -21.85 1.53 -13.99
C ALA A 360 -22.36 2.85 -14.62
N ARG A 361 -22.68 3.86 -13.79
CA ARG A 361 -23.03 5.22 -14.24
C ARG A 361 -21.83 5.95 -14.86
N ALA A 362 -20.64 5.86 -14.27
CA ALA A 362 -19.43 6.46 -14.83
C ALA A 362 -19.07 5.83 -16.19
N ARG A 363 -19.28 4.54 -16.37
CA ARG A 363 -19.14 3.85 -17.66
C ARG A 363 -20.26 4.20 -18.65
N LEU A 364 -21.46 4.52 -18.17
CA LEU A 364 -22.63 4.85 -19.00
C LEU A 364 -22.83 6.36 -19.21
N ALA A 365 -22.18 7.24 -18.42
CA ALA A 365 -22.33 8.69 -18.49
C ALA A 365 -21.03 9.42 -18.89
N PRO A 366 -20.54 9.27 -20.12
CA PRO A 366 -19.36 10.01 -20.59
C PRO A 366 -19.60 11.51 -20.81
N ARG A 367 -20.73 12.11 -20.37
CA ARG A 367 -21.21 13.37 -20.94
C ARG A 367 -21.58 14.51 -19.97
N LEU A 368 -21.26 14.42 -18.69
CA LEU A 368 -21.55 15.51 -17.73
C LEU A 368 -20.31 16.13 -17.06
N ARG A 369 -19.15 16.02 -17.71
CA ARG A 369 -17.92 16.67 -17.23
C ARG A 369 -17.77 18.06 -17.80
N PRO A 370 -17.14 18.98 -17.05
CA PRO A 370 -16.70 20.24 -17.61
C PRO A 370 -15.81 19.98 -18.83
N PRO A 371 -16.00 20.67 -19.95
CA PRO A 371 -15.13 20.51 -21.10
C PRO A 371 -13.70 20.84 -20.70
N GLY A 372 -12.76 19.89 -20.86
CA GLY A 372 -11.33 20.09 -20.62
C GLY A 372 -10.77 19.48 -19.31
N GLU A 373 -11.57 18.80 -18.49
CA GLU A 373 -11.04 18.06 -17.33
C GLU A 373 -10.79 16.58 -17.69
N PRO A 374 -9.55 16.03 -17.43
CA PRO A 374 -9.25 14.62 -17.64
C PRO A 374 -10.15 13.71 -16.80
N GLU A 375 -10.40 12.51 -17.29
CA GLU A 375 -11.30 11.56 -16.61
C GLU A 375 -10.86 11.26 -15.17
N ASP A 376 -9.59 11.07 -14.98
CA ASP A 376 -9.00 10.66 -13.70
C ASP A 376 -8.39 11.81 -12.90
N TRP A 377 -8.64 13.10 -13.31
CA TRP A 377 -7.96 14.24 -12.69
C TRP A 377 -8.14 14.32 -11.17
N LYS A 378 -9.37 14.23 -10.69
CA LYS A 378 -9.65 14.25 -9.25
C LYS A 378 -8.96 13.12 -8.50
N THR A 379 -8.81 11.99 -9.14
CA THR A 379 -8.16 10.83 -8.57
C THR A 379 -6.65 11.05 -8.47
N TYR A 380 -6.03 11.66 -9.48
CA TYR A 380 -4.62 12.07 -9.40
C TYR A 380 -4.39 13.14 -8.32
N GLN A 381 -5.28 14.14 -8.20
CA GLN A 381 -5.19 15.14 -7.12
C GLN A 381 -5.21 14.50 -5.73
N ARG A 382 -6.11 13.55 -5.48
CA ARG A 382 -6.19 12.82 -4.21
C ARG A 382 -4.97 11.98 -3.93
N LEU A 383 -4.45 11.30 -4.96
CA LEU A 383 -3.20 10.56 -4.82
C LEU A 383 -2.03 11.48 -4.49
N GLY A 384 -1.94 12.65 -5.15
CA GLY A 384 -0.94 13.68 -4.86
C GLY A 384 -1.02 14.14 -3.39
N VAL A 385 -2.22 14.50 -2.91
CA VAL A 385 -2.45 14.87 -1.50
C VAL A 385 -2.04 13.73 -0.56
N ALA A 386 -2.43 12.49 -0.84
CA ALA A 386 -2.08 11.34 -0.02
C ALA A 386 -0.57 11.04 -0.01
N ALA A 387 0.12 11.27 -1.13
CA ALA A 387 1.57 11.11 -1.24
C ALA A 387 2.32 12.11 -0.35
N VAL A 388 1.91 13.38 -0.39
CA VAL A 388 2.54 14.48 0.36
C VAL A 388 2.17 14.48 1.84
N LEU A 389 0.97 14.02 2.22
CA LEU A 389 0.49 13.93 3.61
C LEU A 389 1.48 13.19 4.53
N ARG A 390 2.26 12.26 3.99
CA ARG A 390 3.28 11.52 4.71
C ARG A 390 4.52 12.36 5.05
N MET A 391 4.76 13.45 4.32
CA MET A 391 5.87 14.39 4.55
C MET A 391 5.44 15.57 5.42
N ASP A 392 4.38 16.28 5.02
CA ASP A 392 3.98 17.54 5.64
C ASP A 392 2.93 17.38 6.75
N GLY A 393 2.35 16.20 6.90
CA GLY A 393 1.31 15.91 7.90
C GLY A 393 -0.04 16.59 7.63
N THR A 394 -0.15 17.41 6.59
CA THR A 394 -1.35 18.21 6.25
C THR A 394 -1.91 17.90 4.87
N GLY A 395 -1.08 17.48 3.93
CA GLY A 395 -1.43 17.26 2.53
C GLY A 395 -1.59 18.54 1.70
N TRP A 396 -1.30 19.72 2.28
CA TRP A 396 -1.52 21.03 1.63
C TRP A 396 -0.35 21.49 0.75
N HIS A 397 0.83 20.91 0.89
CA HIS A 397 2.03 21.33 0.16
C HIS A 397 1.78 21.44 -1.35
N GLY A 398 1.33 20.37 -2.00
CA GLY A 398 1.10 20.36 -3.44
C GLY A 398 0.15 21.47 -3.90
N ILE A 399 -0.89 21.76 -3.11
CA ILE A 399 -1.88 22.79 -3.43
C ILE A 399 -1.29 24.19 -3.30
N ARG A 400 -0.50 24.45 -2.24
CA ARG A 400 0.19 25.73 -2.08
C ARG A 400 1.20 25.94 -3.20
N VAL A 401 1.97 24.90 -3.57
CA VAL A 401 2.90 24.94 -4.71
C VAL A 401 2.15 25.20 -6.03
N GLY A 402 0.98 24.58 -6.22
CA GLY A 402 0.11 24.84 -7.36
C GLY A 402 -0.35 26.31 -7.45
N ALA A 403 -0.83 26.87 -6.32
CA ALA A 403 -1.25 28.27 -6.25
C ALA A 403 -0.10 29.25 -6.53
N LEU A 404 1.07 29.02 -5.92
CA LEU A 404 2.29 29.80 -6.16
C LEU A 404 2.76 29.69 -7.62
N SER A 405 2.72 28.50 -8.20
CA SER A 405 3.09 28.26 -9.61
C SER A 405 2.17 28.99 -10.57
N LYS A 406 0.85 28.99 -10.33
CA LYS A 406 -0.13 29.76 -11.09
C LYS A 406 0.19 31.25 -11.04
N ALA A 407 0.41 31.78 -9.83
CA ALA A 407 0.70 33.20 -9.63
C ALA A 407 2.02 33.62 -10.32
N LEU A 408 3.08 32.80 -10.21
CA LEU A 408 4.35 33.05 -10.89
C LEU A 408 4.21 32.98 -12.41
N ALA A 409 3.43 32.04 -12.94
CA ALA A 409 3.13 31.95 -14.37
C ALA A 409 2.43 33.23 -14.90
N LEU A 410 1.45 33.76 -14.15
CA LEU A 410 0.81 35.03 -14.44
C LEU A 410 1.79 36.20 -14.38
N ALA A 411 2.62 36.29 -13.36
CA ALA A 411 3.65 37.32 -13.21
C ALA A 411 4.68 37.29 -14.34
N ARG A 412 4.93 36.11 -14.92
CA ARG A 412 5.78 35.94 -16.13
C ARG A 412 5.07 36.25 -17.45
N GLY A 413 3.79 36.64 -17.40
CA GLY A 413 3.02 37.03 -18.57
C GLY A 413 2.41 35.87 -19.36
N LEU A 414 2.27 34.68 -18.78
CA LEU A 414 1.50 33.61 -19.41
C LEU A 414 0.01 33.98 -19.41
N PRO A 415 -0.74 33.57 -20.46
CA PRO A 415 -2.19 33.76 -20.48
C PRO A 415 -2.86 33.13 -19.26
N PRO A 416 -3.95 33.73 -18.72
CA PRO A 416 -4.61 33.26 -17.50
C PRO A 416 -4.99 31.78 -17.51
N LEU A 417 -5.49 31.26 -18.65
CA LEU A 417 -5.84 29.83 -18.78
C LEU A 417 -4.59 28.92 -18.72
N GLN A 418 -3.49 29.32 -19.37
CA GLN A 418 -2.24 28.56 -19.30
C GLN A 418 -1.64 28.60 -17.89
N SER A 419 -1.72 29.74 -17.21
CA SER A 419 -1.27 29.87 -15.81
C SER A 419 -2.09 28.99 -14.87
N LEU A 420 -3.40 28.90 -15.08
CA LEU A 420 -4.27 27.99 -14.34
C LEU A 420 -3.85 26.52 -14.58
N GLU A 421 -3.62 26.13 -15.84
CA GLU A 421 -3.19 24.76 -16.17
C GLU A 421 -1.82 24.42 -15.55
N VAL A 422 -0.88 25.39 -15.50
CA VAL A 422 0.41 25.21 -14.81
C VAL A 422 0.19 25.01 -13.32
N GLY A 423 -0.67 25.79 -12.67
CA GLY A 423 -0.99 25.65 -11.26
C GLY A 423 -1.59 24.28 -10.93
N LEU A 424 -2.66 23.89 -11.65
CA LEU A 424 -3.29 22.59 -11.46
C LEU A 424 -2.32 21.42 -11.67
N ALA A 425 -1.47 21.51 -12.71
CA ALA A 425 -0.49 20.47 -12.99
C ALA A 425 0.62 20.41 -11.90
N ALA A 426 1.02 21.55 -11.34
CA ALA A 426 2.03 21.63 -10.28
C ALA A 426 1.54 21.03 -8.95
N GLU A 427 0.22 20.95 -8.70
CA GLU A 427 -0.33 20.25 -7.54
C GLU A 427 0.14 18.79 -7.45
N LEU A 428 0.49 18.19 -8.61
CA LEU A 428 0.85 16.78 -8.74
C LEU A 428 2.36 16.53 -8.84
N HIS A 429 3.22 17.55 -8.64
CA HIS A 429 4.67 17.42 -8.84
C HIS A 429 5.26 16.25 -8.03
N ASP A 430 4.78 16.04 -6.82
CA ASP A 430 5.23 15.06 -5.86
C ASP A 430 4.40 13.77 -5.81
N ILE A 431 3.49 13.55 -6.77
CA ILE A 431 2.65 12.34 -6.81
C ILE A 431 3.47 11.05 -6.75
N GLY A 432 4.68 11.08 -7.27
CA GLY A 432 5.61 9.94 -7.25
C GLY A 432 6.15 9.56 -5.89
N LEU A 433 6.04 10.41 -4.87
CA LEU A 433 6.34 10.06 -3.48
C LEU A 433 5.46 8.89 -2.99
N ALA A 434 4.33 8.63 -3.63
CA ALA A 434 3.54 7.42 -3.40
C ALA A 434 4.37 6.13 -3.53
N SER A 435 5.45 6.14 -4.32
CA SER A 435 6.36 5.02 -4.52
C SER A 435 7.46 4.90 -3.47
N VAL A 436 7.69 5.93 -2.65
CA VAL A 436 8.77 5.94 -1.65
C VAL A 436 8.28 5.29 -0.35
N PRO A 437 9.05 4.35 0.23
CA PRO A 437 8.69 3.73 1.50
C PRO A 437 8.51 4.75 2.64
N GLU A 438 7.45 4.61 3.43
CA GLU A 438 7.13 5.50 4.55
C GLU A 438 8.30 5.62 5.55
N ALA A 439 9.00 4.52 5.83
CA ALA A 439 10.15 4.51 6.72
C ALA A 439 11.29 5.44 6.27
N ILE A 440 11.42 5.69 4.96
CA ILE A 440 12.41 6.62 4.40
C ILE A 440 11.89 8.06 4.52
N LEU A 441 10.62 8.31 4.14
CA LEU A 441 10.02 9.64 4.22
C LEU A 441 9.88 10.15 5.66
N ALA A 442 9.57 9.25 6.60
CA ALA A 442 9.43 9.59 8.03
C ALA A 442 10.76 9.64 8.78
N LYS A 443 11.90 9.36 8.14
CA LYS A 443 13.21 9.28 8.81
C LYS A 443 13.65 10.65 9.31
N LYS A 444 13.83 10.75 10.63
CA LYS A 444 14.42 11.93 11.26
C LYS A 444 15.94 11.80 11.22
N GLY A 445 16.60 12.34 10.21
CA GLY A 445 18.05 12.32 10.09
C GLY A 445 18.54 12.27 8.65
N VAL A 446 19.86 12.19 8.47
CA VAL A 446 20.47 12.16 7.14
C VAL A 446 20.13 10.85 6.43
N LEU A 447 19.63 10.95 5.21
CA LEU A 447 19.42 9.80 4.34
C LEU A 447 20.77 9.24 3.88
N THR A 448 20.90 7.93 3.84
CA THR A 448 22.01 7.25 3.15
C THR A 448 21.95 7.52 1.65
N GLU A 449 23.03 7.26 0.92
CA GLU A 449 23.05 7.42 -0.55
C GLU A 449 21.95 6.57 -1.23
N VAL A 450 21.74 5.35 -0.74
CA VAL A 450 20.70 4.44 -1.26
C VAL A 450 19.30 4.99 -0.99
N GLU A 451 19.04 5.47 0.23
CA GLU A 451 17.75 6.06 0.59
C GLU A 451 17.48 7.34 -0.22
N ARG A 452 18.52 8.18 -0.41
CA ARG A 452 18.43 9.38 -1.24
C ARG A 452 18.08 9.03 -2.69
N ALA A 453 18.79 8.07 -3.28
CA ALA A 453 18.50 7.61 -4.64
C ALA A 453 17.07 7.08 -4.77
N LEU A 454 16.52 6.44 -3.73
CA LEU A 454 15.12 6.01 -3.70
C LEU A 454 14.14 7.19 -3.67
N VAL A 455 14.46 8.24 -2.89
CA VAL A 455 13.63 9.46 -2.88
C VAL A 455 13.71 10.17 -4.22
N GLU A 456 14.90 10.34 -4.81
CA GLU A 456 15.09 11.02 -6.10
C GLU A 456 14.28 10.37 -7.24
N ARG A 457 14.07 9.05 -7.19
CA ARG A 457 13.24 8.32 -8.16
C ARG A 457 11.76 8.72 -8.15
N HIS A 458 11.27 9.50 -7.17
CA HIS A 458 9.86 9.96 -7.19
C HIS A 458 9.55 10.76 -8.45
N THR A 459 10.52 11.48 -9.03
CA THR A 459 10.32 12.24 -10.27
C THR A 459 9.98 11.33 -11.45
N GLU A 460 10.71 10.22 -11.60
CA GLU A 460 10.43 9.21 -12.63
C GLU A 460 9.12 8.46 -12.33
N ALA A 461 8.90 8.09 -11.06
CA ALA A 461 7.68 7.43 -10.62
C ALA A 461 6.44 8.30 -10.86
N GLY A 462 6.52 9.61 -10.55
CA GLY A 462 5.46 10.57 -10.82
C GLY A 462 5.13 10.65 -12.31
N ALA A 463 6.15 10.76 -13.14
CA ALA A 463 5.97 10.77 -14.59
C ALA A 463 5.36 9.46 -15.11
N GLU A 464 5.67 8.32 -14.50
CA GLU A 464 5.11 7.02 -14.88
C GLU A 464 3.68 6.84 -14.37
N ILE A 465 3.34 7.32 -13.17
CA ILE A 465 1.96 7.33 -12.64
C ILE A 465 1.06 8.19 -13.54
N LEU A 466 1.56 9.35 -14.00
CA LEU A 466 0.87 10.29 -14.89
C LEU A 466 1.04 9.93 -16.39
N ARG A 467 1.48 8.71 -16.67
CA ARG A 467 1.59 8.20 -18.03
C ARG A 467 0.21 7.98 -18.65
N ASP A 468 -0.04 8.63 -19.78
CA ASP A 468 -1.34 8.99 -20.22
C ASP A 468 -1.73 8.54 -21.62
N ASP A 469 -3.04 8.69 -21.81
CA ASP A 469 -3.86 8.67 -23.01
C ASP A 469 -3.71 9.90 -23.94
N GLY A 470 -2.86 10.88 -23.63
CA GLY A 470 -2.60 12.07 -24.45
C GLY A 470 -3.30 13.36 -23.99
N HIS A 471 -3.95 13.41 -22.80
CA HIS A 471 -4.61 14.63 -22.34
C HIS A 471 -3.58 15.72 -21.97
N PRO A 472 -3.69 16.97 -22.53
CA PRO A 472 -2.67 18.02 -22.38
C PRO A 472 -2.31 18.35 -20.92
N ARG A 473 -3.28 18.38 -19.99
CA ARG A 473 -3.04 18.67 -18.57
C ARG A 473 -2.24 17.56 -17.90
N ILE A 474 -2.53 16.29 -18.21
CA ILE A 474 -1.78 15.16 -17.64
C ILE A 474 -0.36 15.15 -18.19
N LEU A 475 -0.18 15.41 -19.49
CA LEU A 475 1.16 15.54 -20.07
C LEU A 475 1.95 16.68 -19.42
N LEU A 476 1.30 17.81 -19.11
CA LEU A 476 1.91 18.94 -18.41
C LEU A 476 2.30 18.54 -16.97
N ALA A 477 1.42 17.88 -16.23
CA ALA A 477 1.70 17.39 -14.89
C ALA A 477 2.83 16.35 -14.87
N ARG A 478 2.86 15.45 -15.85
CA ARG A 478 3.93 14.47 -16.05
C ARG A 478 5.30 15.16 -16.23
N ASP A 479 5.36 16.17 -17.09
CA ASP A 479 6.60 16.89 -17.34
C ASP A 479 7.05 17.68 -16.10
N ILE A 480 6.12 18.27 -15.35
CA ILE A 480 6.43 18.91 -14.06
C ILE A 480 6.94 17.87 -13.06
N ALA A 481 6.23 16.76 -12.85
CA ALA A 481 6.66 15.72 -11.94
C ALA A 481 8.05 15.17 -12.27
N ARG A 482 8.38 15.04 -13.55
CA ARG A 482 9.70 14.57 -13.98
C ARG A 482 10.82 15.56 -13.74
N TYR A 483 10.58 16.87 -13.96
CA TYR A 483 11.66 17.86 -14.09
C TYR A 483 11.68 18.94 -13.00
N HIS A 484 10.80 18.93 -11.98
CA HIS A 484 10.79 19.97 -10.94
C HIS A 484 12.06 19.99 -10.06
N HIS A 485 12.84 18.90 -10.03
CA HIS A 485 14.17 18.86 -9.40
C HIS A 485 15.33 18.97 -10.40
N ALA A 486 15.05 19.24 -11.67
CA ALA A 486 16.10 19.60 -12.60
C ALA A 486 16.65 20.99 -12.29
N ARG A 487 17.97 21.13 -12.24
CA ARG A 487 18.65 22.37 -11.87
C ARG A 487 19.06 23.18 -13.09
N TRP A 488 19.04 24.50 -12.96
CA TRP A 488 19.45 25.39 -14.03
C TRP A 488 20.87 25.10 -14.54
N ASP A 489 21.82 24.73 -13.67
CA ASP A 489 23.19 24.35 -13.98
C ASP A 489 23.34 22.93 -14.59
N GLY A 490 22.26 22.15 -14.69
CA GLY A 490 22.28 20.78 -15.19
C GLY A 490 22.78 19.74 -14.18
N ALA A 491 23.00 20.11 -12.92
CA ALA A 491 23.45 19.18 -11.88
C ALA A 491 22.30 18.47 -11.14
N GLY A 492 21.04 18.69 -11.56
CA GLY A 492 19.84 18.10 -10.97
C GLY A 492 19.55 16.68 -11.47
N TYR A 493 18.39 16.17 -11.09
CA TYR A 493 17.89 14.84 -11.45
C TYR A 493 16.45 14.93 -12.02
N PRO A 494 15.94 13.88 -12.67
CA PRO A 494 16.56 12.57 -12.94
C PRO A 494 17.58 12.61 -14.09
N GLU A 495 17.49 13.58 -14.96
CA GLU A 495 18.38 13.75 -16.12
C GLU A 495 19.20 15.04 -15.96
N ARG A 496 20.42 15.03 -16.48
CA ARG A 496 21.28 16.22 -16.46
C ARG A 496 20.87 17.23 -17.54
N VAL A 497 19.67 17.77 -17.38
CA VAL A 497 19.10 18.80 -18.26
C VAL A 497 19.21 20.15 -17.55
N GLY A 498 19.69 21.19 -18.24
CA GLY A 498 19.90 22.50 -17.64
C GLY A 498 19.36 23.67 -18.47
N GLY A 499 19.26 24.84 -17.85
CA GLY A 499 18.84 26.08 -18.49
C GLY A 499 17.43 26.00 -19.10
N ARG A 500 17.29 26.51 -20.30
CA ARG A 500 16.01 26.56 -21.03
C ARG A 500 15.57 25.22 -21.63
N PHE A 501 16.40 24.19 -21.55
CA PHE A 501 15.99 22.82 -21.92
C PHE A 501 15.06 22.18 -20.88
N ILE A 502 15.06 22.68 -19.63
CA ILE A 502 14.06 22.30 -18.63
C ILE A 502 12.73 22.95 -19.05
N PRO A 503 11.61 22.21 -19.09
CA PRO A 503 10.30 22.78 -19.41
C PRO A 503 9.96 23.98 -18.50
N LEU A 504 9.45 25.07 -19.08
CA LEU A 504 9.12 26.27 -18.30
C LEU A 504 8.19 25.99 -17.11
N PRO A 505 7.13 25.17 -17.24
CA PRO A 505 6.28 24.84 -16.10
C PRO A 505 7.02 24.13 -14.95
N ALA A 506 7.99 23.28 -15.27
CA ALA A 506 8.81 22.61 -14.26
C ALA A 506 9.77 23.60 -13.55
N ARG A 507 10.35 24.57 -14.28
CA ARG A 507 11.16 25.65 -13.68
C ARG A 507 10.33 26.55 -12.76
N ILE A 508 9.07 26.83 -13.14
CA ILE A 508 8.12 27.59 -12.32
C ILE A 508 7.82 26.80 -11.04
N CYS A 509 7.49 25.53 -11.17
CA CYS A 509 7.21 24.64 -10.04
C CYS A 509 8.39 24.53 -9.07
N ALA A 510 9.62 24.39 -9.59
CA ALA A 510 10.83 24.28 -8.76
C ALA A 510 11.07 25.49 -7.85
N VAL A 511 10.77 26.71 -8.31
CA VAL A 511 10.87 27.93 -7.48
C VAL A 511 9.77 27.97 -6.42
N ALA A 512 8.54 27.61 -6.79
CA ALA A 512 7.38 27.60 -5.89
C ALA A 512 7.53 26.52 -4.81
N ASP A 513 7.97 25.31 -5.18
CA ASP A 513 8.21 24.19 -4.30
C ASP A 513 9.30 24.50 -3.26
N ALA A 514 10.47 24.97 -3.73
CA ALA A 514 11.55 25.34 -2.83
C ALA A 514 11.13 26.44 -1.83
N TYR A 515 10.35 27.43 -2.26
CA TYR A 515 9.85 28.46 -1.37
C TYR A 515 8.90 27.89 -0.31
N ASP A 516 7.91 27.08 -0.73
CA ASP A 516 6.94 26.48 0.20
C ASP A 516 7.63 25.55 1.20
N SER A 517 8.56 24.72 0.73
CA SER A 517 9.34 23.81 1.58
C SER A 517 10.14 24.58 2.65
N MET A 518 10.77 25.70 2.30
CA MET A 518 11.52 26.54 3.24
C MET A 518 10.62 27.23 4.26
N VAL A 519 9.51 27.85 3.85
CA VAL A 519 8.64 28.59 4.79
C VAL A 519 7.80 27.67 5.66
N CYS A 520 7.52 26.45 5.21
CA CYS A 520 6.79 25.44 5.98
C CYS A 520 7.73 24.52 6.79
N GLY A 521 9.05 24.61 6.63
CA GLY A 521 10.01 23.75 7.33
C GLY A 521 9.87 22.27 6.97
N LEU A 522 9.58 21.96 5.71
CA LEU A 522 9.42 20.57 5.23
C LEU A 522 10.76 19.87 5.05
N ASP A 523 11.79 20.61 4.68
CA ASP A 523 13.17 20.13 4.70
C ASP A 523 13.67 19.99 6.14
N ALA A 524 14.74 19.24 6.35
CA ALA A 524 15.27 18.90 7.68
C ALA A 524 15.69 20.09 8.59
N GLY A 525 15.24 21.32 8.25
CA GLY A 525 15.51 22.58 8.96
C GLY A 525 14.27 23.20 9.60
N PRO A 526 14.44 24.24 10.46
CA PRO A 526 13.33 25.04 10.95
C PRO A 526 12.70 25.85 9.83
N ALA A 527 11.39 26.16 9.95
CA ALA A 527 10.69 27.04 9.03
C ALA A 527 11.38 28.39 8.93
N MET A 528 11.59 28.87 7.71
CA MET A 528 12.21 30.15 7.40
C MET A 528 11.17 31.27 7.32
N THR A 529 11.58 32.48 7.62
CA THR A 529 10.81 33.67 7.29
C THR A 529 10.77 33.88 5.77
N MET A 530 9.78 34.64 5.30
CA MET A 530 9.66 35.02 3.88
C MET A 530 10.95 35.63 3.31
N ASP A 531 11.58 36.55 4.05
CA ASP A 531 12.80 37.22 3.59
C ASP A 531 14.01 36.28 3.55
N GLU A 532 14.13 35.34 4.49
CA GLU A 532 15.17 34.31 4.50
C GLU A 532 14.99 33.37 3.29
N ALA A 533 13.76 32.89 3.04
CA ALA A 533 13.47 32.02 1.90
C ALA A 533 13.72 32.72 0.55
N LEU A 534 13.30 33.98 0.40
CA LEU A 534 13.64 34.78 -0.79
C LEU A 534 15.15 35.01 -0.95
N GLY A 535 15.86 35.13 0.17
CA GLY A 535 17.32 35.22 0.20
C GLY A 535 17.98 33.93 -0.33
N GLU A 536 17.47 32.76 0.07
CA GLU A 536 17.95 31.46 -0.43
C GLU A 536 17.66 31.27 -1.92
N LEU A 537 16.45 31.59 -2.37
CA LEU A 537 16.13 31.52 -3.81
C LEU A 537 17.10 32.38 -4.66
N ARG A 538 17.42 33.61 -4.20
CA ARG A 538 18.38 34.48 -4.88
C ARG A 538 19.80 33.92 -4.89
N ARG A 539 20.24 33.27 -3.82
CA ARG A 539 21.54 32.57 -3.79
C ARG A 539 21.60 31.41 -4.79
N GLY A 540 20.45 30.75 -5.00
CA GLY A 540 20.32 29.65 -5.96
C GLY A 540 20.11 30.10 -7.42
N ALA A 541 19.85 31.39 -7.68
CA ALA A 541 19.58 31.91 -9.01
C ALA A 541 20.78 31.71 -9.95
N GLY A 542 20.54 31.19 -11.15
CA GLY A 542 21.58 30.89 -12.15
C GLY A 542 22.33 29.56 -11.92
N ASN A 543 22.17 28.93 -10.75
CA ASN A 543 22.68 27.59 -10.43
C ASN A 543 21.53 26.58 -10.27
N HIS A 544 20.75 26.72 -9.23
CA HIS A 544 19.61 25.85 -8.97
C HIS A 544 18.39 26.29 -9.79
N PHE A 545 18.04 27.56 -9.72
CA PHE A 545 16.82 28.12 -10.28
C PHE A 545 17.09 29.03 -11.50
N ASP A 546 16.07 29.15 -12.34
CA ASP A 546 16.04 30.14 -13.42
C ASP A 546 16.06 31.55 -12.80
N PRO A 547 17.08 32.38 -13.09
CA PRO A 547 17.23 33.70 -12.47
C PRO A 547 16.05 34.64 -12.78
N GLU A 548 15.50 34.58 -14.01
CA GLU A 548 14.35 35.41 -14.39
C GLU A 548 13.07 35.04 -13.58
N LEU A 549 12.90 33.76 -13.23
CA LEU A 549 11.79 33.29 -12.42
C LEU A 549 11.97 33.66 -10.95
N VAL A 550 13.19 33.60 -10.42
CA VAL A 550 13.47 34.04 -9.05
C VAL A 550 13.17 35.52 -8.88
N ASP A 551 13.58 36.38 -9.83
CA ASP A 551 13.30 37.81 -9.78
C ASP A 551 11.81 38.10 -9.87
N ALA A 552 11.09 37.44 -10.77
CA ALA A 552 9.64 37.57 -10.90
C ALA A 552 8.91 37.09 -9.64
N PHE A 553 9.33 35.96 -9.05
CA PHE A 553 8.77 35.42 -7.82
C PHE A 553 8.97 36.36 -6.62
N ALA A 554 10.19 36.88 -6.45
CA ALA A 554 10.51 37.80 -5.37
C ALA A 554 9.73 39.13 -5.49
N SER A 555 9.43 39.57 -6.69
CA SER A 555 8.57 40.76 -6.92
C SER A 555 7.11 40.43 -6.60
N MET A 556 6.61 39.29 -7.05
CA MET A 556 5.25 38.82 -6.83
C MET A 556 4.92 38.65 -5.33
N ILE A 557 5.81 37.99 -4.57
CA ILE A 557 5.58 37.73 -3.13
C ILE A 557 5.59 39.03 -2.32
N ARG A 558 6.30 40.08 -2.74
CA ARG A 558 6.34 41.38 -2.06
C ARG A 558 5.18 42.28 -2.44
N ASP A 559 4.49 41.99 -3.52
CA ASP A 559 3.31 42.72 -3.94
C ASP A 559 2.09 42.15 -3.18
N GLU A 560 1.69 42.84 -2.09
CA GLU A 560 0.57 42.45 -1.23
C GLU A 560 -0.78 42.35 -1.96
N THR A 561 -0.84 42.76 -3.23
CA THR A 561 -2.05 42.68 -4.06
C THR A 561 -2.18 41.36 -4.82
N ALA A 562 -1.20 40.46 -4.74
CA ALA A 562 -1.25 39.15 -5.41
C ALA A 562 -2.25 38.24 -4.67
N ASP A 563 -3.50 38.25 -5.12
CA ASP A 563 -4.50 37.27 -4.73
C ASP A 563 -4.06 35.86 -5.22
N LEU A 564 -3.59 35.04 -4.30
CA LEU A 564 -3.18 33.66 -4.59
C LEU A 564 -4.36 32.79 -5.03
N GLY A 565 -5.61 33.27 -4.89
CA GLY A 565 -6.83 32.76 -5.52
C GLY A 565 -7.02 31.25 -5.35
N LEU A 566 -6.92 30.77 -4.11
CA LEU A 566 -7.45 29.44 -3.75
C LEU A 566 -8.97 29.49 -3.89
N ASP A 567 -9.53 28.73 -4.81
CA ASP A 567 -10.98 28.69 -4.95
C ASP A 567 -11.63 27.95 -3.77
N THR A 568 -12.79 28.46 -3.35
CA THR A 568 -13.55 27.90 -2.21
C THR A 568 -14.01 26.46 -2.43
N ALA A 569 -14.14 25.99 -3.67
CA ALA A 569 -14.55 24.63 -4.00
C ALA A 569 -13.38 23.64 -3.78
N THR A 570 -12.15 24.04 -4.14
CA THR A 570 -10.92 23.29 -3.86
C THR A 570 -10.69 23.19 -2.36
N ILE A 571 -10.89 24.31 -1.62
CA ILE A 571 -10.77 24.35 -0.16
C ILE A 571 -11.81 23.43 0.49
N ALA A 572 -13.09 23.50 0.09
CA ALA A 572 -14.15 22.66 0.65
C ALA A 572 -13.95 21.15 0.35
N GLY A 573 -13.45 20.81 -0.84
CA GLY A 573 -13.11 19.42 -1.17
C GLY A 573 -11.98 18.86 -0.29
N LEU A 574 -11.04 19.72 0.10
CA LEU A 574 -9.92 19.38 0.96
C LEU A 574 -10.28 19.37 2.44
N GLU A 575 -11.17 20.27 2.88
CA GLU A 575 -11.74 20.23 4.23
C GLU A 575 -12.48 18.91 4.45
N SER A 576 -13.26 18.44 3.49
CA SER A 576 -13.92 17.12 3.55
C SER A 576 -12.93 15.96 3.60
N PHE A 577 -11.80 16.04 2.87
CA PHE A 577 -10.73 15.06 2.95
C PHE A 577 -9.95 15.16 4.26
N GLN A 578 -9.69 16.39 4.74
CA GLN A 578 -9.08 16.64 6.04
C GLN A 578 -9.98 16.21 7.19
N GLU A 579 -11.30 16.39 7.10
CA GLU A 579 -12.26 15.83 8.04
C GLU A 579 -12.21 14.30 8.03
N LEU A 580 -12.09 13.66 6.88
CA LEU A 580 -11.89 12.22 6.77
C LEU A 580 -10.53 11.80 7.38
N VAL A 581 -9.45 12.49 7.05
CA VAL A 581 -8.11 12.24 7.62
C VAL A 581 -8.08 12.57 9.10
N THR A 582 -8.74 13.67 9.53
CA THR A 582 -8.88 14.06 10.94
C THR A 582 -9.79 13.08 11.68
N SER A 583 -10.87 12.60 11.06
CA SER A 583 -11.71 11.53 11.62
C SER A 583 -10.97 10.21 11.73
N LEU A 584 -9.96 9.99 10.89
CA LEU A 584 -8.99 8.91 11.04
C LEU A 584 -7.96 9.18 12.16
N HIS A 585 -7.78 10.45 12.57
CA HIS A 585 -6.87 10.86 13.66
C HIS A 585 -7.60 11.08 15.00
N ASP A 586 -8.89 11.35 14.98
CA ASP A 586 -9.63 11.64 16.21
C ASP A 586 -10.19 10.33 16.82
N ASP A 587 -9.55 9.89 17.91
CA ASP A 587 -9.96 8.70 18.67
C ASP A 587 -11.32 8.87 19.38
N ARG A 588 -12.07 9.97 19.13
CA ARG A 588 -13.27 10.34 19.90
C ARG A 588 -14.59 10.36 19.15
N GLY A 589 -14.65 10.00 17.90
CA GLY A 589 -15.83 10.32 17.09
C GLY A 589 -16.46 9.25 16.22
N PHE A 590 -16.41 7.96 16.58
CA PHE A 590 -17.34 6.96 16.02
C PHE A 590 -17.49 5.79 16.99
N ILE A 591 -18.31 6.00 18.01
CA ILE A 591 -19.01 4.92 18.74
C ILE A 591 -20.40 4.77 18.11
#